data_671f6b7072a17903b6ab9145ff04cb27
#
_entry.id   671f6b7072a17903b6ab9145ff04cb27
#
_cell.length_a   1.000
_cell.length_b   1.000
_cell.length_c   1.000
_cell.angle_alpha   90.00
_cell.angle_beta   90.00
_cell.angle_gamma   90.00
#
_symmetry.space_group_name_H-M   'P 1'
#
loop_
_entity.id
_entity.type
_entity.pdbx_description
1 polymer ?
#
loop_
_entity_poly.entity_id
_entity_poly.type
_entity_poly.pdbx_seq_one_letter_code
_entity_poly.pdbx_strand_id
1 'polypeptide(L)'
;PSIVDLCVHQASKVCADYEVTLLNPSNLNEYISLPEISSDIPASNKADLIRLMLIEQYGGIWMDASIFLTEDLEWITSKLDRHESFLFYSDECTKDTRRPISENWFIAAPIGSDFIKNWKEEFLSCITSKKPKSFYNDMEDRDYHLQGLTKPDYLLCYISAIVVLNRKKYNII
;
A
#
# COMPACT_ATOMS: atom_id res chain seq x y z
N PRO A 1 -22.64 -7.00 -14.89
CA PRO A 1 -21.27 -6.71 -14.56
C PRO A 1 -21.03 -6.86 -13.05
N SER A 2 -19.86 -7.35 -12.67
CA SER A 2 -19.45 -7.36 -11.27
C SER A 2 -19.18 -5.93 -10.79
N ILE A 3 -19.08 -5.74 -9.47
CA ILE A 3 -18.69 -4.42 -8.93
C ILE A 3 -17.32 -3.99 -9.49
N VAL A 4 -16.40 -4.93 -9.66
CA VAL A 4 -15.08 -4.69 -10.25
C VAL A 4 -15.20 -4.17 -11.69
N ASP A 5 -16.04 -4.80 -12.55
CA ASP A 5 -16.24 -4.35 -13.92
C ASP A 5 -16.76 -2.91 -13.97
N LEU A 6 -17.69 -2.56 -13.05
CA LEU A 6 -18.23 -1.21 -12.97
C LEU A 6 -17.16 -0.19 -12.54
N CYS A 7 -16.36 -0.53 -11.53
CA CYS A 7 -15.28 0.34 -11.04
C CYS A 7 -14.20 0.56 -12.09
N VAL A 8 -13.76 -0.51 -12.75
CA VAL A 8 -12.75 -0.42 -13.82
C VAL A 8 -13.25 0.38 -15.01
N HIS A 9 -14.50 0.13 -15.46
CA HIS A 9 -15.11 0.93 -16.52
C HIS A 9 -15.19 2.41 -16.16
N GLN A 10 -15.60 2.73 -14.94
CA GLN A 10 -15.66 4.10 -14.46
C GLN A 10 -14.27 4.74 -14.36
N ALA A 11 -13.28 4.04 -13.82
CA ALA A 11 -11.91 4.53 -13.75
C ALA A 11 -11.36 4.85 -15.14
N SER A 12 -11.52 3.95 -16.12
CA SER A 12 -11.08 4.19 -17.50
C SER A 12 -11.79 5.37 -18.15
N LYS A 13 -13.02 5.69 -17.74
CA LYS A 13 -13.79 6.82 -18.25
C LYS A 13 -13.34 8.16 -17.67
N VAL A 14 -13.15 8.23 -16.35
CA VAL A 14 -12.80 9.50 -15.67
C VAL A 14 -11.31 9.81 -15.72
N CYS A 15 -10.47 8.77 -15.88
CA CYS A 15 -9.02 8.87 -15.99
C CYS A 15 -8.55 8.60 -17.42
N ALA A 16 -9.17 9.24 -18.43
CA ALA A 16 -8.89 9.00 -19.83
C ALA A 16 -7.43 9.28 -20.25
N ASP A 17 -6.75 10.15 -19.53
CA ASP A 17 -5.34 10.50 -19.74
C ASP A 17 -4.36 9.55 -19.05
N TYR A 18 -4.87 8.52 -18.37
CA TYR A 18 -4.06 7.52 -17.65
C TYR A 18 -4.21 6.15 -18.30
N GLU A 19 -3.14 5.36 -18.22
CA GLU A 19 -3.21 3.94 -18.52
C GLU A 19 -3.80 3.19 -17.32
N VAL A 20 -5.01 2.65 -17.47
CA VAL A 20 -5.71 1.89 -16.42
C VAL A 20 -5.55 0.41 -16.66
N THR A 21 -4.83 -0.28 -15.79
CA THR A 21 -4.57 -1.72 -15.89
C THR A 21 -5.28 -2.49 -14.79
N LEU A 22 -6.17 -3.41 -15.14
CA LEU A 22 -6.74 -4.39 -14.21
C LEU A 22 -5.80 -5.59 -14.07
N LEU A 23 -5.15 -5.68 -12.91
CA LEU A 23 -4.27 -6.80 -12.60
C LEU A 23 -5.04 -8.01 -12.11
N ASN A 24 -4.59 -9.16 -12.56
CA ASN A 24 -5.10 -10.46 -12.17
C ASN A 24 -3.97 -11.53 -12.26
N PRO A 25 -4.16 -12.75 -11.75
CA PRO A 25 -3.12 -13.77 -11.76
C PRO A 25 -2.57 -14.15 -13.15
N SER A 26 -3.33 -13.91 -14.23
CA SER A 26 -2.90 -14.27 -15.59
C SER A 26 -1.97 -13.25 -16.23
N ASN A 27 -2.05 -11.96 -15.83
CA ASN A 27 -1.22 -10.90 -16.40
C ASN A 27 -0.17 -10.33 -15.43
N LEU A 28 -0.21 -10.68 -14.14
CA LEU A 28 0.71 -10.13 -13.14
C LEU A 28 2.19 -10.31 -13.49
N ASN A 29 2.53 -11.48 -14.06
CA ASN A 29 3.92 -11.82 -14.42
C ASN A 29 4.47 -10.98 -15.60
N GLU A 30 3.62 -10.25 -16.33
CA GLU A 30 4.03 -9.30 -17.37
C GLU A 30 4.63 -8.02 -16.73
N TYR A 31 4.27 -7.73 -15.48
CA TYR A 31 4.67 -6.51 -14.78
C TYR A 31 5.75 -6.75 -13.74
N ILE A 32 5.59 -7.77 -12.90
CA ILE A 32 6.54 -8.06 -11.81
C ILE A 32 6.80 -9.56 -11.67
N SER A 33 7.99 -9.88 -11.15
CA SER A 33 8.33 -11.23 -10.71
C SER A 33 8.27 -11.28 -9.18
N LEU A 34 7.32 -12.06 -8.65
CA LEU A 34 7.20 -12.21 -7.20
C LEU A 34 8.39 -13.01 -6.64
N PRO A 35 8.94 -12.61 -5.48
CA PRO A 35 9.90 -13.42 -4.77
C PRO A 35 9.24 -14.71 -4.27
N GLU A 36 10.05 -15.69 -3.90
CA GLU A 36 9.55 -16.91 -3.27
C GLU A 36 8.94 -16.58 -1.89
N ILE A 37 7.65 -16.80 -1.76
CA ILE A 37 6.87 -16.57 -0.53
C ILE A 37 6.15 -17.86 -0.17
N SER A 38 6.19 -18.23 1.13
CA SER A 38 5.48 -19.41 1.63
C SER A 38 4.00 -19.42 1.19
N SER A 39 3.50 -20.61 0.88
CA SER A 39 2.08 -20.84 0.59
C SER A 39 1.17 -20.45 1.75
N ASP A 40 1.69 -20.47 2.98
CA ASP A 40 0.94 -20.17 4.21
C ASP A 40 0.68 -18.65 4.40
N ILE A 41 1.34 -17.81 3.61
CA ILE A 41 1.10 -16.36 3.63
C ILE A 41 -0.26 -16.08 2.99
N PRO A 42 -1.17 -15.37 3.69
CA PRO A 42 -2.48 -15.02 3.17
C PRO A 42 -2.44 -14.30 1.83
N ALA A 43 -3.43 -14.52 0.98
CA ALA A 43 -3.53 -13.84 -0.31
C ALA A 43 -3.58 -12.31 -0.17
N SER A 44 -4.17 -11.78 0.91
CA SER A 44 -4.16 -10.36 1.23
C SER A 44 -2.75 -9.81 1.40
N ASN A 45 -1.89 -10.49 2.16
CA ASN A 45 -0.49 -10.04 2.33
C ASN A 45 0.33 -10.18 1.03
N LYS A 46 0.00 -11.15 0.16
CA LYS A 46 0.61 -11.22 -1.17
C LYS A 46 0.18 -10.03 -2.03
N ALA A 47 -1.11 -9.65 -1.98
CA ALA A 47 -1.61 -8.45 -2.66
C ALA A 47 -0.95 -7.17 -2.12
N ASP A 48 -0.72 -7.09 -0.80
CA ASP A 48 0.00 -5.97 -0.18
C ASP A 48 1.44 -5.85 -0.70
N LEU A 49 2.14 -6.96 -0.88
CA LEU A 49 3.47 -6.94 -1.49
C LEU A 49 3.42 -6.53 -2.97
N ILE A 50 2.47 -7.07 -3.73
CA ILE A 50 2.29 -6.75 -5.16
C ILE A 50 2.11 -5.25 -5.37
N ARG A 51 1.24 -4.60 -4.59
CA ARG A 51 1.01 -3.15 -4.72
C ARG A 51 2.26 -2.33 -4.45
N LEU A 52 3.03 -2.69 -3.43
CA LEU A 52 4.28 -2.00 -3.10
C LEU A 52 5.36 -2.22 -4.17
N MET A 53 5.48 -3.42 -4.71
CA MET A 53 6.43 -3.73 -5.79
C MET A 53 6.10 -2.96 -7.07
N LEU A 54 4.83 -2.89 -7.43
CA LEU A 54 4.38 -2.17 -8.64
C LEU A 54 4.63 -0.67 -8.51
N ILE A 55 4.23 -0.06 -7.39
CA ILE A 55 4.44 1.37 -7.17
C ILE A 55 5.94 1.71 -7.06
N GLU A 56 6.76 0.86 -6.45
CA GLU A 56 8.22 1.08 -6.45
C GLU A 56 8.81 1.06 -7.86
N GLN A 57 8.40 0.09 -8.68
CA GLN A 57 8.98 -0.13 -10.00
C GLN A 57 8.52 0.87 -11.04
N TYR A 58 7.24 1.21 -11.03
CA TYR A 58 6.61 2.02 -12.07
C TYR A 58 6.16 3.40 -11.61
N GLY A 59 6.07 3.62 -10.30
CA GLY A 59 5.35 4.78 -9.78
C GLY A 59 3.85 4.69 -10.09
N GLY A 60 3.18 5.84 -10.10
CA GLY A 60 1.76 5.92 -10.46
C GLY A 60 0.84 5.69 -9.26
N ILE A 61 -0.32 5.10 -9.53
CA ILE A 61 -1.40 4.97 -8.54
C ILE A 61 -1.86 3.51 -8.47
N TRP A 62 -1.79 2.94 -7.30
CA TRP A 62 -2.51 1.73 -6.95
C TRP A 62 -3.85 2.08 -6.32
N MET A 63 -4.89 1.39 -6.73
CA MET A 63 -6.18 1.40 -6.03
C MET A 63 -6.80 0.01 -6.06
N ASP A 64 -7.49 -0.36 -4.99
CA ASP A 64 -8.23 -1.61 -4.96
C ASP A 64 -9.35 -1.60 -6.00
N ALA A 65 -9.55 -2.71 -6.70
CA ALA A 65 -10.44 -2.80 -7.86
C ALA A 65 -11.94 -2.58 -7.55
N SER A 66 -12.31 -2.41 -6.29
CA SER A 66 -13.66 -2.07 -5.85
C SER A 66 -13.88 -0.57 -5.61
N ILE A 67 -12.88 0.26 -5.88
CA ILE A 67 -12.99 1.72 -5.73
C ILE A 67 -13.72 2.29 -6.94
N PHE A 68 -14.78 3.04 -6.69
CA PHE A 68 -15.55 3.75 -7.70
C PHE A 68 -15.14 5.23 -7.74
N LEU A 69 -14.43 5.62 -8.79
CA LEU A 69 -13.99 7.01 -8.97
C LEU A 69 -15.15 7.90 -9.44
N THR A 70 -15.32 9.04 -8.81
CA THR A 70 -16.31 10.07 -9.19
C THR A 70 -15.70 11.19 -10.03
N GLU A 71 -14.37 11.36 -9.95
CA GLU A 71 -13.60 12.37 -10.67
C GLU A 71 -12.21 11.78 -11.03
N ASP A 72 -11.46 12.51 -11.84
CA ASP A 72 -10.08 12.13 -12.18
C ASP A 72 -9.12 12.23 -10.97
N LEU A 73 -7.87 11.91 -11.19
CA LEU A 73 -6.84 11.86 -10.14
C LEU A 73 -5.81 13.00 -10.23
N GLU A 74 -6.09 14.05 -11.02
CA GLU A 74 -5.17 15.18 -11.19
C GLU A 74 -4.90 15.91 -9.87
N TRP A 75 -5.91 15.99 -9.00
CA TRP A 75 -5.77 16.61 -7.67
C TRP A 75 -4.75 15.91 -6.75
N ILE A 76 -4.42 14.64 -7.02
CA ILE A 76 -3.35 13.89 -6.35
C ILE A 76 -2.05 14.06 -7.13
N THR A 77 -2.07 13.73 -8.43
CA THR A 77 -0.84 13.66 -9.24
C THR A 77 -0.13 15.01 -9.35
N SER A 78 -0.89 16.10 -9.38
CA SER A 78 -0.33 17.47 -9.36
C SER A 78 0.48 17.80 -8.10
N LYS A 79 0.35 17.03 -7.03
CA LYS A 79 1.08 17.21 -5.77
C LYS A 79 2.30 16.29 -5.65
N LEU A 80 2.35 15.19 -6.40
CA LEU A 80 3.41 14.20 -6.30
C LEU A 80 4.79 14.73 -6.72
N ASP A 81 4.87 15.79 -7.53
CA ASP A 81 6.14 16.44 -7.90
C ASP A 81 6.96 16.92 -6.70
N ARG A 82 6.30 17.14 -5.55
CA ARG A 82 6.92 17.66 -4.33
C ARG A 82 6.82 16.73 -3.14
N HIS A 83 6.20 15.55 -3.31
CA HIS A 83 5.95 14.61 -2.24
C HIS A 83 6.40 13.20 -2.63
N GLU A 84 6.83 12.43 -1.66
CA GLU A 84 7.27 11.05 -1.86
C GLU A 84 6.10 10.09 -2.08
N SER A 85 4.94 10.41 -1.54
CA SER A 85 3.70 9.65 -1.76
C SER A 85 2.47 10.38 -1.25
N PHE A 86 1.33 9.91 -1.71
CA PHE A 86 0.00 10.21 -1.17
C PHE A 86 -0.63 8.92 -0.64
N LEU A 87 -1.20 9.00 0.57
CA LEU A 87 -1.93 7.89 1.21
C LEU A 87 -3.14 8.44 1.97
N PHE A 88 -4.21 7.67 1.98
CA PHE A 88 -5.24 7.87 2.99
C PHE A 88 -4.78 7.31 4.32
N TYR A 89 -5.38 7.75 5.40
CA TYR A 89 -5.14 7.20 6.73
C TYR A 89 -6.43 6.61 7.32
N SER A 90 -6.27 5.64 8.21
CA SER A 90 -7.39 5.04 8.92
C SER A 90 -7.84 5.96 10.06
N ASP A 91 -8.98 6.61 9.88
CA ASP A 91 -9.58 7.48 10.91
C ASP A 91 -9.95 6.68 12.18
N GLU A 92 -10.47 5.46 11.99
CA GLU A 92 -10.84 4.57 13.09
C GLU A 92 -9.65 4.13 13.96
N CYS A 93 -8.50 3.87 13.32
CA CYS A 93 -7.31 3.37 14.00
C CYS A 93 -6.40 4.50 14.51
N THR A 94 -6.47 5.70 13.92
CA THR A 94 -5.59 6.82 14.25
C THR A 94 -6.07 7.54 15.51
N LYS A 95 -5.24 7.52 16.56
CA LYS A 95 -5.46 8.31 17.80
C LYS A 95 -4.59 9.57 17.84
N ASP A 96 -3.44 9.54 17.20
CA ASP A 96 -2.53 10.67 17.06
C ASP A 96 -2.40 11.06 15.57
N THR A 97 -3.06 12.14 15.18
CA THR A 97 -3.06 12.64 13.78
C THR A 97 -1.69 13.14 13.30
N ARG A 98 -0.72 13.31 14.20
CA ARG A 98 0.67 13.61 13.83
C ARG A 98 1.41 12.36 13.34
N ARG A 99 0.85 11.18 13.58
CA ARG A 99 1.36 9.86 13.19
C ARG A 99 0.20 8.98 12.72
N PRO A 100 -0.46 9.35 11.63
CA PRO A 100 -1.64 8.61 11.16
C PRO A 100 -1.27 7.19 10.75
N ILE A 101 -2.21 6.27 10.96
CA ILE A 101 -2.10 4.89 10.48
C ILE A 101 -2.44 4.88 8.99
N SER A 102 -1.42 4.68 8.16
CA SER A 102 -1.58 4.70 6.70
C SER A 102 -2.41 3.53 6.19
N GLU A 103 -3.36 3.84 5.32
CA GLU A 103 -4.12 2.85 4.55
C GLU A 103 -3.30 2.40 3.34
N ASN A 104 -3.59 1.21 2.82
CA ASN A 104 -2.86 0.66 1.69
C ASN A 104 -3.72 0.29 0.47
N TRP A 105 -5.03 0.51 0.56
CA TRP A 105 -5.96 0.26 -0.54
C TRP A 105 -5.89 1.32 -1.66
N PHE A 106 -5.29 2.47 -1.38
CA PHE A 106 -4.97 3.52 -2.34
C PHE A 106 -3.60 4.11 -2.03
N ILE A 107 -2.67 4.02 -2.98
CA ILE A 107 -1.31 4.53 -2.87
C ILE A 107 -0.95 5.25 -4.16
N ALA A 108 -0.51 6.50 -4.06
CA ALA A 108 0.09 7.19 -5.19
C ALA A 108 1.51 7.62 -4.85
N ALA A 109 2.47 7.34 -5.74
CA ALA A 109 3.85 7.77 -5.55
C ALA A 109 4.58 7.92 -6.90
N PRO A 110 5.56 8.81 -6.99
CA PRO A 110 6.46 8.85 -8.13
C PRO A 110 7.39 7.63 -8.10
N ILE A 111 7.92 7.28 -9.27
CA ILE A 111 9.00 6.29 -9.37
C ILE A 111 10.19 6.75 -8.50
N GLY A 112 10.81 5.81 -7.79
CA GLY A 112 11.95 6.11 -6.93
C GLY A 112 11.59 6.69 -5.55
N SER A 113 10.33 6.64 -5.13
CA SER A 113 9.93 7.00 -3.76
C SER A 113 10.69 6.18 -2.72
N ASP A 114 11.49 6.87 -1.89
CA ASP A 114 12.22 6.24 -0.77
C ASP A 114 11.26 5.60 0.24
N PHE A 115 10.10 6.23 0.47
CA PHE A 115 9.09 5.69 1.38
C PHE A 115 8.56 4.35 0.90
N ILE A 116 8.13 4.26 -0.35
CA ILE A 116 7.59 3.02 -0.92
C ILE A 116 8.64 1.92 -0.93
N LYS A 117 9.88 2.24 -1.31
CA LYS A 117 10.99 1.29 -1.29
C LYS A 117 11.22 0.73 0.12
N ASN A 118 11.37 1.60 1.12
CA ASN A 118 11.61 1.17 2.49
C ASN A 118 10.42 0.40 3.08
N TRP A 119 9.21 0.81 2.75
CA TRP A 119 7.99 0.09 3.16
C TRP A 119 7.95 -1.31 2.57
N LYS A 120 8.20 -1.45 1.27
CA LYS A 120 8.29 -2.77 0.62
C LYS A 120 9.37 -3.66 1.26
N GLU A 121 10.58 -3.13 1.50
CA GLU A 121 11.68 -3.88 2.08
C GLU A 121 11.36 -4.37 3.51
N GLU A 122 10.80 -3.49 4.33
CA GLU A 122 10.36 -3.84 5.70
C GLU A 122 9.27 -4.91 5.67
N PHE A 123 8.25 -4.73 4.82
CA PHE A 123 7.15 -5.68 4.71
C PHE A 123 7.63 -7.03 4.17
N LEU A 124 8.49 -7.04 3.16
CA LEU A 124 9.07 -8.27 2.61
C LEU A 124 9.87 -9.02 3.69
N SER A 125 10.68 -8.32 4.48
CA SER A 125 11.42 -8.91 5.60
C SER A 125 10.49 -9.58 6.62
N CYS A 126 9.36 -8.95 6.90
CA CYS A 126 8.34 -9.50 7.78
C CYS A 126 7.75 -10.80 7.21
N ILE A 127 7.19 -10.77 5.99
CA ILE A 127 6.44 -11.91 5.43
C ILE A 127 7.33 -13.08 5.01
N THR A 128 8.62 -12.86 4.79
CA THR A 128 9.60 -13.93 4.51
C THR A 128 10.29 -14.46 5.77
N SER A 129 10.01 -13.88 6.93
CA SER A 129 10.54 -14.35 8.20
C SER A 129 9.99 -15.73 8.59
N LYS A 130 10.66 -16.41 9.54
CA LYS A 130 10.18 -17.70 10.07
C LYS A 130 8.84 -17.59 10.82
N LYS A 131 8.50 -16.43 11.33
CA LYS A 131 7.29 -16.17 12.14
C LYS A 131 6.67 -14.83 11.79
N PRO A 132 6.06 -14.66 10.62
CA PRO A 132 5.52 -13.38 10.18
C PRO A 132 4.53 -12.76 11.17
N LYS A 133 3.60 -13.55 11.70
CA LYS A 133 2.54 -13.06 12.64
C LYS A 133 3.08 -12.48 13.94
N SER A 134 4.26 -12.89 14.37
CA SER A 134 4.90 -12.39 15.59
C SER A 134 6.13 -11.51 15.33
N PHE A 135 6.38 -11.15 14.06
CA PHE A 135 7.57 -10.40 13.67
C PHE A 135 7.72 -9.07 14.40
N TYR A 136 6.61 -8.40 14.67
CA TYR A 136 6.59 -7.11 15.36
C TYR A 136 6.20 -7.19 16.84
N ASN A 137 6.19 -8.39 17.45
CA ASN A 137 5.77 -8.51 18.86
C ASN A 137 6.74 -7.83 19.84
N ASP A 138 8.01 -7.83 19.51
CA ASP A 138 9.08 -7.24 20.35
C ASP A 138 9.41 -5.78 19.93
N MET A 139 8.55 -5.14 19.14
CA MET A 139 8.72 -3.74 18.77
C MET A 139 8.60 -2.86 20.01
N GLU A 140 9.60 -2.01 20.23
CA GLU A 140 9.59 -1.02 21.32
C GLU A 140 8.37 -0.10 21.21
N ASP A 141 7.77 0.25 22.34
CA ASP A 141 6.57 1.09 22.43
C ASP A 141 5.41 0.65 21.48
N ARG A 142 5.30 -0.65 21.25
CA ARG A 142 4.38 -1.26 20.30
C ARG A 142 2.95 -0.72 20.42
N ASP A 143 2.39 -0.73 21.60
CA ASP A 143 0.99 -0.30 21.82
C ASP A 143 0.78 1.18 21.50
N TYR A 144 1.78 2.01 21.81
CA TYR A 144 1.77 3.43 21.45
C TYR A 144 1.79 3.63 19.92
N HIS A 145 2.62 2.87 19.21
CA HIS A 145 2.75 2.98 17.76
C HIS A 145 1.54 2.39 17.02
N LEU A 146 0.97 1.29 17.52
CA LEU A 146 -0.20 0.65 16.91
C LEU A 146 -1.50 1.42 17.15
N GLN A 147 -1.53 2.32 18.12
CA GLN A 147 -2.67 3.20 18.42
C GLN A 147 -3.99 2.42 18.58
N GLY A 148 -4.92 2.54 17.62
CA GLY A 148 -6.18 1.82 17.59
C GLY A 148 -6.20 0.59 16.69
N LEU A 149 -5.04 0.22 16.10
CA LEU A 149 -4.95 -0.91 15.17
C LEU A 149 -5.33 -2.22 15.87
N THR A 150 -6.40 -2.84 15.42
CA THR A 150 -6.84 -4.15 15.88
C THR A 150 -6.34 -5.23 14.91
N LYS A 151 -6.19 -6.47 15.38
CA LYS A 151 -5.72 -7.61 14.57
C LYS A 151 -4.34 -7.39 13.92
N PRO A 152 -3.31 -7.07 14.73
CA PRO A 152 -1.98 -6.77 14.20
C PRO A 152 -1.38 -7.95 13.41
N ASP A 153 -1.72 -9.20 13.75
CA ASP A 153 -1.27 -10.39 13.03
C ASP A 153 -1.77 -10.48 11.58
N TYR A 154 -2.84 -9.75 11.27
CA TYR A 154 -3.40 -9.65 9.92
C TYR A 154 -2.89 -8.40 9.19
N LEU A 155 -2.72 -7.29 9.89
CA LEU A 155 -2.38 -5.96 9.34
C LEU A 155 -0.86 -5.72 9.31
N LEU A 156 -0.08 -6.73 8.94
CA LEU A 156 1.38 -6.66 8.92
C LEU A 156 1.93 -5.56 7.99
N CYS A 157 1.25 -5.31 6.87
CA CYS A 157 1.62 -4.24 5.95
C CYS A 157 1.45 -2.85 6.58
N TYR A 158 0.41 -2.64 7.37
CA TYR A 158 0.20 -1.40 8.13
C TYR A 158 1.29 -1.19 9.17
N ILE A 159 1.63 -2.26 9.90
CA ILE A 159 2.69 -2.18 10.93
C ILE A 159 4.05 -1.88 10.28
N SER A 160 4.35 -2.48 9.13
CA SER A 160 5.59 -2.19 8.41
C SER A 160 5.69 -0.71 7.98
N ALA A 161 4.58 -0.09 7.57
CA ALA A 161 4.54 1.35 7.30
C ALA A 161 4.84 2.17 8.57
N ILE A 162 4.22 1.81 9.70
CA ILE A 162 4.47 2.46 11.00
C ILE A 162 5.95 2.39 11.37
N VAL A 163 6.57 1.22 11.25
CA VAL A 163 7.99 1.00 11.55
C VAL A 163 8.87 1.90 10.68
N VAL A 164 8.60 1.96 9.38
CA VAL A 164 9.36 2.81 8.44
C VAL A 164 9.20 4.29 8.77
N LEU A 165 7.98 4.75 9.04
CA LEU A 165 7.69 6.14 9.39
C LEU A 165 8.32 6.56 10.73
N ASN A 166 8.58 5.62 11.64
CA ASN A 166 9.26 5.89 12.90
C ASN A 166 10.79 6.04 12.74
N ARG A 167 11.38 5.42 11.72
CA ARG A 167 12.82 5.49 11.47
C ARG A 167 13.28 6.77 10.79
N LYS A 168 12.46 7.33 9.91
CA LYS A 168 12.80 8.49 9.09
C LYS A 168 11.54 9.31 8.80
N LYS A 169 11.68 10.63 8.68
CA LYS A 169 10.60 11.48 8.16
C LYS A 169 10.57 11.40 6.64
N TYR A 170 9.38 11.30 6.11
CA TYR A 170 9.09 11.32 4.68
C TYR A 170 8.13 12.47 4.38
N ASN A 171 8.20 13.01 3.17
CA ASN A 171 7.29 14.06 2.72
C ASN A 171 6.06 13.43 2.06
N ILE A 172 5.10 13.01 2.88
CA ILE A 172 3.86 12.32 2.49
C ILE A 172 2.68 13.27 2.63
N ILE A 173 1.71 13.16 1.71
CA ILE A 173 0.42 13.87 1.76
C ILE A 173 -0.62 12.93 2.38
#